data_0af61a645ab755ee6e1ee8f1f4940d48
#
_entry.id   0af61a645ab755ee6e1ee8f1f4940d48
#
_cell.length_a   1.000
_cell.length_b   1.000
_cell.length_c   1.000
_cell.angle_alpha   90.00
_cell.angle_beta   90.00
_cell.angle_gamma   90.00
#
_symmetry.space_group_name_H-M   'P 1'
#
loop_
_entity.id
_entity.type
_entity.pdbx_description
1 polymer ?
#
loop_
_entity_poly.entity_id
_entity_poly.type
_entity_poly.pdbx_seq_one_letter_code
_entity_poly.pdbx_strand_id
1 'polypeptide(L)'
;MDGNGEAGPPRLGAVVLTMGDRPKELRALLDSVADQHGDPIEIVVVGNGAALPDLPETVRGIELPENLGIPGGRNVGIEAFGPGGRDVDVLLFLDDDGHLPDPGTAELVREAFAADQRLGIVSFRIADPVTGVTQRRHVPRLRASDPLRSSRVTTFLGGANAVRTRVFQEVGGLPADFFYAHEETDLAWRALDAGWRIEYRADLVLHHPTTAPSRHAVYHRMVARNRVWLARRNLPLPLIPLYLLVWLLLTVARTRSPAALGAWFRGFVEGWRTPCGRRRPMRWRTVWRLTRLGRPPVI
;
A
#
# COMPACT_ATOMS: atom_id res chain seq x y z
N MET A 1 0.24 -34.65 -25.45
CA MET A 1 -0.59 -34.75 -24.22
C MET A 1 -0.09 -33.69 -23.29
N ASP A 2 -0.60 -32.48 -23.50
CA ASP A 2 -0.21 -31.30 -22.71
C ASP A 2 -1.07 -31.29 -21.46
N GLY A 3 -0.46 -31.68 -20.33
CA GLY A 3 -1.06 -31.59 -19.03
C GLY A 3 -1.27 -30.13 -18.67
N ASN A 4 -2.40 -29.58 -19.00
CA ASN A 4 -2.92 -28.35 -18.44
C ASN A 4 -3.30 -28.65 -16.98
N GLY A 5 -2.32 -28.73 -16.09
CA GLY A 5 -2.56 -28.78 -14.66
C GLY A 5 -3.32 -27.51 -14.29
N GLU A 6 -4.60 -27.61 -14.00
CA GLU A 6 -5.36 -26.53 -13.38
C GLU A 6 -4.60 -26.16 -12.10
N ALA A 7 -3.91 -25.05 -12.14
CA ALA A 7 -3.30 -24.50 -10.94
C ALA A 7 -4.46 -24.21 -9.96
N GLY A 8 -4.38 -24.78 -8.77
CA GLY A 8 -5.38 -24.54 -7.73
C GLY A 8 -5.59 -23.05 -7.46
N PRO A 9 -6.59 -22.68 -6.66
CA PRO A 9 -6.85 -21.29 -6.34
C PRO A 9 -5.61 -20.64 -5.68
N PRO A 10 -5.34 -19.36 -5.90
CA PRO A 10 -4.19 -18.67 -5.31
C PRO A 10 -4.19 -18.78 -3.78
N ARG A 11 -3.05 -19.16 -3.20
CA ARG A 11 -2.85 -19.21 -1.76
C ARG A 11 -2.69 -17.80 -1.24
N LEU A 12 -3.46 -17.43 -0.19
CA LEU A 12 -3.44 -16.11 0.42
C LEU A 12 -2.66 -16.12 1.74
N GLY A 13 -1.89 -15.07 1.95
CA GLY A 13 -1.37 -14.68 3.25
C GLY A 13 -1.85 -13.28 3.60
N ALA A 14 -1.81 -12.93 4.89
CA ALA A 14 -2.13 -11.59 5.37
C ALA A 14 -0.99 -11.06 6.24
N VAL A 15 -0.61 -9.81 6.02
CA VAL A 15 0.36 -9.07 6.83
C VAL A 15 -0.38 -7.93 7.53
N VAL A 16 -0.37 -7.94 8.84
CA VAL A 16 -0.93 -6.91 9.70
C VAL A 16 0.21 -6.26 10.48
N LEU A 17 0.32 -4.94 10.40
CA LEU A 17 1.29 -4.16 11.14
C LEU A 17 0.58 -3.45 12.29
N THR A 18 1.10 -3.59 13.52
CA THR A 18 0.51 -2.93 14.69
C THR A 18 1.56 -2.25 15.57
N MET A 19 1.12 -1.24 16.31
CA MET A 19 1.89 -0.60 17.38
C MET A 19 1.49 -1.13 18.78
N GLY A 20 0.62 -2.16 18.82
CA GLY A 20 0.17 -2.79 20.07
C GLY A 20 -0.85 -1.97 20.88
N ASP A 21 -1.25 -0.81 20.40
CA ASP A 21 -2.14 0.14 21.11
C ASP A 21 -3.64 -0.08 20.86
N ARG A 22 -4.00 -1.03 19.96
CA ARG A 22 -5.38 -1.32 19.53
C ARG A 22 -5.71 -2.82 19.61
N PRO A 23 -5.57 -3.47 20.78
CA PRO A 23 -5.70 -4.93 20.87
C PRO A 23 -7.10 -5.45 20.53
N LYS A 24 -8.16 -4.66 20.78
CA LYS A 24 -9.55 -5.03 20.47
C LYS A 24 -9.83 -4.97 18.97
N GLU A 25 -9.38 -3.90 18.32
CA GLU A 25 -9.52 -3.69 16.89
C GLU A 25 -8.72 -4.75 16.11
N LEU A 26 -7.48 -4.99 16.54
CA LEU A 26 -6.64 -6.04 15.97
C LEU A 26 -7.35 -7.41 16.10
N ARG A 27 -7.91 -7.74 17.26
CA ARG A 27 -8.64 -9.00 17.45
C ARG A 27 -9.83 -9.10 16.50
N ALA A 28 -10.63 -8.04 16.37
CA ALA A 28 -11.77 -8.00 15.44
C ALA A 28 -11.35 -8.17 13.98
N LEU A 29 -10.22 -7.57 13.57
CA LEU A 29 -9.64 -7.80 12.26
C LEU A 29 -9.27 -9.26 12.06
N LEU A 30 -8.51 -9.86 12.99
CA LEU A 30 -8.06 -11.25 12.91
C LEU A 30 -9.23 -12.23 12.82
N ASP A 31 -10.26 -12.02 13.62
CA ASP A 31 -11.49 -12.82 13.60
C ASP A 31 -12.17 -12.70 12.22
N SER A 32 -12.26 -11.47 11.63
CA SER A 32 -12.86 -11.27 10.32
C SER A 32 -12.05 -11.90 9.16
N VAL A 33 -10.73 -12.04 9.33
CA VAL A 33 -9.88 -12.75 8.36
C VAL A 33 -10.01 -14.27 8.51
N ALA A 34 -10.15 -14.75 9.75
CA ALA A 34 -10.37 -16.18 10.02
C ALA A 34 -11.75 -16.67 9.52
N ASP A 35 -12.76 -15.80 9.54
CA ASP A 35 -14.13 -16.09 9.08
C ASP A 35 -14.29 -16.07 7.54
N GLN A 36 -13.21 -15.82 6.77
CA GLN A 36 -13.28 -15.81 5.31
C GLN A 36 -13.51 -17.21 4.72
N HIS A 37 -14.35 -17.27 3.69
CA HIS A 37 -14.67 -18.52 3.01
C HIS A 37 -13.49 -19.05 2.17
N GLY A 38 -13.49 -20.36 1.93
CA GLY A 38 -12.49 -21.08 1.14
C GLY A 38 -11.27 -21.49 1.96
N ASP A 39 -10.11 -21.62 1.32
CA ASP A 39 -8.89 -22.05 1.98
C ASP A 39 -8.45 -21.03 3.06
N PRO A 40 -7.95 -21.49 4.22
CA PRO A 40 -7.47 -20.61 5.27
C PRO A 40 -6.43 -19.61 4.79
N ILE A 41 -6.48 -18.39 5.34
CA ILE A 41 -5.49 -17.35 5.11
C ILE A 41 -4.42 -17.45 6.20
N GLU A 42 -3.16 -17.64 5.81
CA GLU A 42 -2.05 -17.58 6.77
C GLU A 42 -1.83 -16.14 7.23
N ILE A 43 -1.80 -15.88 8.55
CA ILE A 43 -1.72 -14.52 9.08
C ILE A 43 -0.40 -14.30 9.81
N VAL A 44 0.28 -13.21 9.47
CA VAL A 44 1.45 -12.70 10.19
C VAL A 44 1.13 -11.32 10.75
N VAL A 45 1.26 -11.16 12.07
CA VAL A 45 1.15 -9.88 12.76
C VAL A 45 2.54 -9.42 13.17
N VAL A 46 2.90 -8.20 12.77
CA VAL A 46 4.19 -7.58 13.10
C VAL A 46 3.99 -6.46 14.10
N GLY A 47 4.48 -6.61 15.32
CA GLY A 47 4.60 -5.58 16.33
C GLY A 47 5.78 -4.66 15.98
N ASN A 48 5.50 -3.46 15.50
CA ASN A 48 6.50 -2.55 14.93
C ASN A 48 7.15 -1.65 16.00
N GLY A 49 8.11 -2.18 16.73
CA GLY A 49 8.70 -1.54 17.90
C GLY A 49 7.74 -1.57 19.11
N ALA A 50 6.89 -2.59 19.17
CA ALA A 50 5.91 -2.77 20.22
C ALA A 50 5.71 -4.27 20.52
N ALA A 51 5.39 -4.57 21.77
CA ALA A 51 4.95 -5.90 22.15
C ALA A 51 3.60 -6.23 21.51
N LEU A 52 3.41 -7.50 21.18
CA LEU A 52 2.14 -7.97 20.66
C LEU A 52 1.16 -8.30 21.79
N PRO A 53 -0.14 -8.03 21.62
CA PRO A 53 -1.16 -8.58 22.50
C PRO A 53 -1.27 -10.09 22.29
N ASP A 54 -2.09 -10.75 23.12
CA ASP A 54 -2.39 -12.17 22.95
C ASP A 54 -3.03 -12.42 21.57
N LEU A 55 -2.34 -13.25 20.77
CA LEU A 55 -2.79 -13.62 19.42
C LEU A 55 -3.42 -15.01 19.43
N PRO A 56 -4.36 -15.30 18.50
CA PRO A 56 -4.81 -16.67 18.26
C PRO A 56 -3.63 -17.60 17.90
N GLU A 57 -3.69 -18.88 18.29
CA GLU A 57 -2.63 -19.88 18.03
C GLU A 57 -2.33 -20.07 16.54
N THR A 58 -3.30 -19.79 15.68
CA THR A 58 -3.18 -19.87 14.20
C THR A 58 -2.49 -18.66 13.58
N VAL A 59 -2.19 -17.62 14.37
CA VAL A 59 -1.59 -16.36 13.92
C VAL A 59 -0.13 -16.29 14.34
N ARG A 60 0.75 -16.10 13.37
CA ARG A 60 2.18 -15.91 13.63
C ARG A 60 2.47 -14.48 14.07
N GLY A 61 2.99 -14.28 15.27
CA GLY A 61 3.47 -12.99 15.76
C GLY A 61 4.97 -12.79 15.55
N ILE A 62 5.37 -11.56 15.21
CA ILE A 62 6.78 -11.12 15.11
C ILE A 62 6.90 -9.78 15.84
N GLU A 63 7.69 -9.72 16.90
CA GLU A 63 7.97 -8.46 17.61
C GLU A 63 9.29 -7.86 17.14
N LEU A 64 9.24 -6.61 16.70
CA LEU A 64 10.44 -5.86 16.31
C LEU A 64 10.94 -5.05 17.50
N PRO A 65 12.26 -5.02 17.76
CA PRO A 65 12.84 -4.27 18.86
C PRO A 65 12.70 -2.75 18.71
N GLU A 66 12.49 -2.29 17.48
CA GLU A 66 12.32 -0.87 17.14
C GLU A 66 11.31 -0.68 16.01
N ASN A 67 10.75 0.53 15.93
CA ASN A 67 9.83 0.91 14.87
C ASN A 67 10.60 1.16 13.55
N LEU A 68 10.43 0.25 12.58
CA LEU A 68 11.03 0.34 11.25
C LEU A 68 10.19 1.17 10.25
N GLY A 69 9.14 1.84 10.72
CA GLY A 69 8.16 2.50 9.86
C GLY A 69 7.25 1.50 9.14
N ILE A 70 6.26 2.02 8.43
CA ILE A 70 5.27 1.19 7.73
C ILE A 70 5.94 0.27 6.69
N PRO A 71 6.79 0.77 5.75
CA PRO A 71 7.39 -0.09 4.74
C PRO A 71 8.38 -1.10 5.33
N GLY A 72 9.13 -0.73 6.37
CA GLY A 72 10.07 -1.63 7.03
C GLY A 72 9.36 -2.79 7.73
N GLY A 73 8.35 -2.49 8.55
CA GLY A 73 7.57 -3.51 9.23
C GLY A 73 6.81 -4.43 8.26
N ARG A 74 6.21 -3.87 7.19
CA ARG A 74 5.57 -4.69 6.15
C ARG A 74 6.55 -5.59 5.40
N ASN A 75 7.77 -5.14 5.15
CA ASN A 75 8.79 -5.99 4.52
C ASN A 75 9.14 -7.19 5.42
N VAL A 76 9.21 -7.02 6.74
CA VAL A 76 9.39 -8.15 7.67
C VAL A 76 8.23 -9.14 7.54
N GLY A 77 6.99 -8.65 7.47
CA GLY A 77 5.82 -9.48 7.24
C GLY A 77 5.88 -10.22 5.89
N ILE A 78 6.32 -9.57 4.81
CA ILE A 78 6.52 -10.21 3.49
C ILE A 78 7.53 -11.35 3.59
N GLU A 79 8.70 -11.10 4.18
CA GLU A 79 9.78 -12.08 4.31
C GLU A 79 9.42 -13.25 5.23
N ALA A 80 8.43 -13.10 6.12
CA ALA A 80 7.91 -14.18 6.94
C ALA A 80 7.23 -15.30 6.12
N PHE A 81 6.79 -14.99 4.90
CA PHE A 81 6.28 -15.94 3.91
C PHE A 81 7.36 -16.41 2.92
N GLY A 82 8.61 -16.49 3.37
CA GLY A 82 9.75 -16.79 2.51
C GLY A 82 10.23 -15.59 1.70
N PRO A 83 11.40 -15.69 1.05
CA PRO A 83 12.00 -14.58 0.28
C PRO A 83 11.05 -13.95 -0.72
N GLY A 84 10.69 -12.66 -0.50
CA GLY A 84 9.72 -11.94 -1.32
C GLY A 84 8.30 -12.51 -1.26
N GLY A 85 7.94 -13.19 -0.17
CA GLY A 85 6.60 -13.75 0.05
C GLY A 85 6.26 -14.99 -0.79
N ARG A 86 7.28 -15.71 -1.29
CA ARG A 86 7.13 -16.80 -2.27
C ARG A 86 6.30 -18.01 -1.82
N ASP A 87 6.10 -18.17 -0.51
CA ASP A 87 5.39 -19.32 0.04
C ASP A 87 3.86 -19.20 -0.11
N VAL A 88 3.37 -18.03 -0.53
CA VAL A 88 1.99 -17.75 -0.92
C VAL A 88 1.94 -17.00 -2.24
N ASP A 89 0.79 -17.00 -2.93
CA ASP A 89 0.64 -16.36 -4.23
C ASP A 89 0.28 -14.87 -4.12
N VAL A 90 -0.47 -14.52 -3.09
CA VAL A 90 -0.98 -13.16 -2.84
C VAL A 90 -0.91 -12.82 -1.36
N LEU A 91 -0.41 -11.64 -1.04
CA LEU A 91 -0.39 -11.07 0.31
C LEU A 91 -1.40 -9.93 0.43
N LEU A 92 -2.29 -10.05 1.42
CA LEU A 92 -3.17 -8.98 1.87
C LEU A 92 -2.40 -8.09 2.87
N PHE A 93 -2.54 -6.77 2.74
CA PHE A 93 -2.06 -5.80 3.73
C PHE A 93 -3.26 -5.08 4.31
N LEU A 94 -3.49 -5.31 5.59
CA LEU A 94 -4.65 -4.81 6.31
C LEU A 94 -4.16 -3.98 7.51
N ASP A 95 -4.77 -2.80 7.72
CA ASP A 95 -4.49 -1.99 8.91
C ASP A 95 -5.12 -2.65 10.14
N ASP A 96 -4.46 -2.54 11.30
CA ASP A 96 -4.83 -3.23 12.55
C ASP A 96 -6.19 -2.81 13.15
N ASP A 97 -6.78 -1.72 12.66
CA ASP A 97 -8.13 -1.23 12.96
C ASP A 97 -9.12 -1.44 11.80
N GLY A 98 -8.74 -2.26 10.82
CA GLY A 98 -9.61 -2.68 9.74
C GLY A 98 -10.55 -3.82 10.11
N HIS A 99 -11.53 -4.11 9.25
CA HIS A 99 -12.42 -5.25 9.37
C HIS A 99 -12.96 -5.64 7.98
N LEU A 100 -12.94 -6.93 7.65
CA LEU A 100 -13.54 -7.45 6.41
C LEU A 100 -15.01 -7.81 6.68
N PRO A 101 -15.98 -7.00 6.20
CA PRO A 101 -17.40 -7.21 6.54
C PRO A 101 -18.04 -8.38 5.76
N ASP A 102 -17.44 -8.78 4.64
CA ASP A 102 -17.96 -9.82 3.76
C ASP A 102 -17.05 -11.05 3.85
N PRO A 103 -17.55 -12.22 4.30
CA PRO A 103 -16.78 -13.45 4.36
C PRO A 103 -16.38 -14.00 2.98
N GLY A 104 -16.99 -13.52 1.89
CA GLY A 104 -16.63 -13.86 0.50
C GLY A 104 -15.47 -13.05 -0.06
N THR A 105 -14.90 -12.07 0.70
CA THR A 105 -13.82 -11.20 0.18
C THR A 105 -12.61 -12.00 -0.29
N ALA A 106 -12.19 -13.04 0.42
CA ALA A 106 -11.05 -13.87 0.05
C ALA A 106 -11.27 -14.64 -1.26
N GLU A 107 -12.46 -15.14 -1.51
CA GLU A 107 -12.82 -15.81 -2.77
C GLU A 107 -12.75 -14.84 -3.93
N LEU A 108 -13.33 -13.64 -3.79
CA LEU A 108 -13.26 -12.58 -4.81
C LEU A 108 -11.81 -12.14 -5.11
N VAL A 109 -10.93 -12.13 -4.11
CA VAL A 109 -9.50 -11.88 -4.30
C VAL A 109 -8.87 -13.02 -5.10
N ARG A 110 -9.10 -14.29 -4.74
CA ARG A 110 -8.57 -15.46 -5.47
C ARG A 110 -9.02 -15.44 -6.93
N GLU A 111 -10.30 -15.23 -7.17
CA GLU A 111 -10.87 -15.13 -8.52
C GLU A 111 -10.21 -14.02 -9.35
N ALA A 112 -10.06 -12.83 -8.78
CA ALA A 112 -9.44 -11.70 -9.48
C ALA A 112 -8.00 -12.01 -9.92
N PHE A 113 -7.20 -12.62 -9.03
CA PHE A 113 -5.82 -12.98 -9.33
C PHE A 113 -5.69 -14.23 -10.21
N ALA A 114 -6.64 -15.16 -10.17
CA ALA A 114 -6.69 -16.31 -11.09
C ALA A 114 -7.04 -15.86 -12.52
N ALA A 115 -8.00 -14.96 -12.66
CA ALA A 115 -8.51 -14.47 -13.95
C ALA A 115 -7.49 -13.62 -14.73
N ASP A 116 -6.61 -12.88 -14.06
CA ASP A 116 -5.61 -12.02 -14.73
C ASP A 116 -4.20 -12.24 -14.15
N GLN A 117 -3.37 -12.98 -14.88
CA GLN A 117 -1.98 -13.24 -14.50
C GLN A 117 -1.08 -11.97 -14.51
N ARG A 118 -1.54 -10.86 -15.11
CA ARG A 118 -0.88 -9.56 -15.07
C ARG A 118 -1.43 -8.62 -14.00
N LEU A 119 -2.46 -9.03 -13.27
CA LEU A 119 -2.93 -8.33 -12.09
C LEU A 119 -1.88 -8.50 -10.98
N GLY A 120 -1.23 -7.40 -10.63
CA GLY A 120 -0.19 -7.39 -9.60
C GLY A 120 -0.69 -6.85 -8.26
N ILE A 121 -1.59 -5.86 -8.29
CA ILE A 121 -2.06 -5.21 -7.06
C ILE A 121 -3.56 -4.90 -7.19
N VAL A 122 -4.31 -5.22 -6.13
CA VAL A 122 -5.70 -4.81 -5.96
C VAL A 122 -5.81 -3.90 -4.75
N SER A 123 -6.37 -2.70 -4.94
CA SER A 123 -6.72 -1.79 -3.85
C SER A 123 -8.19 -1.95 -3.50
N PHE A 124 -8.50 -2.18 -2.23
CA PHE A 124 -9.85 -2.35 -1.76
C PHE A 124 -10.53 -1.00 -1.54
N ARG A 125 -11.84 -1.00 -1.48
CA ARG A 125 -12.64 0.13 -1.04
C ARG A 125 -12.61 0.21 0.48
N ILE A 126 -12.10 1.32 1.00
CA ILE A 126 -12.20 1.62 2.43
C ILE A 126 -13.52 2.33 2.67
N ALA A 127 -14.36 1.77 3.54
CA ALA A 127 -15.65 2.34 3.94
C ALA A 127 -15.72 2.51 5.46
N ASP A 128 -16.35 3.57 5.90
CA ASP A 128 -16.65 3.78 7.31
C ASP A 128 -17.66 2.72 7.78
N PRO A 129 -17.41 2.02 8.92
CA PRO A 129 -18.24 0.89 9.35
C PRO A 129 -19.67 1.30 9.74
N VAL A 130 -19.90 2.56 10.12
CA VAL A 130 -21.20 3.06 10.57
C VAL A 130 -22.00 3.64 9.42
N THR A 131 -21.36 4.46 8.59
CA THR A 131 -22.04 5.20 7.52
C THR A 131 -21.96 4.56 6.15
N GLY A 132 -21.05 3.58 5.95
CA GLY A 132 -20.73 2.98 4.66
C GLY A 132 -20.02 3.92 3.68
N VAL A 133 -19.73 5.15 4.09
CA VAL A 133 -19.17 6.19 3.23
C VAL A 133 -17.69 5.95 2.98
N THR A 134 -17.29 6.00 1.72
CA THR A 134 -15.89 6.01 1.31
C THR A 134 -15.39 7.45 1.15
N GLN A 135 -14.39 7.84 1.90
CA GLN A 135 -13.81 9.16 1.79
C GLN A 135 -13.07 9.33 0.45
N ARG A 136 -13.15 10.54 -0.14
CA ARG A 136 -12.49 10.83 -1.41
C ARG A 136 -10.97 10.50 -1.43
N ARG A 137 -10.29 10.66 -0.30
CA ARG A 137 -8.87 10.33 -0.16
C ARG A 137 -8.57 8.83 -0.26
N HIS A 138 -9.58 7.98 0.00
CA HIS A 138 -9.49 6.53 -0.09
C HIS A 138 -9.88 5.98 -1.46
N VAL A 139 -10.05 6.83 -2.46
CA VAL A 139 -10.22 6.40 -3.85
C VAL A 139 -8.93 6.72 -4.61
N PRO A 140 -8.16 5.74 -5.07
CA PRO A 140 -6.82 5.94 -5.64
C PRO A 140 -6.85 6.47 -7.08
N ARG A 141 -7.74 7.45 -7.34
CA ARG A 141 -7.93 8.14 -8.62
C ARG A 141 -7.87 9.65 -8.42
N LEU A 142 -7.29 10.35 -9.38
CA LEU A 142 -7.16 11.80 -9.31
C LEU A 142 -8.54 12.52 -9.30
N ARG A 143 -9.48 12.04 -10.13
CA ARG A 143 -10.86 12.54 -10.21
C ARG A 143 -11.81 11.48 -9.67
N ALA A 144 -11.78 11.29 -8.35
CA ALA A 144 -12.63 10.33 -7.67
C ALA A 144 -14.07 10.88 -7.57
N SER A 145 -14.91 10.58 -8.55
CA SER A 145 -16.31 10.98 -8.56
C SER A 145 -17.26 9.90 -8.00
N ASP A 146 -16.89 8.62 -8.16
CA ASP A 146 -17.72 7.49 -7.73
C ASP A 146 -16.84 6.41 -7.07
N PRO A 147 -16.94 6.25 -5.73
CA PRO A 147 -16.18 5.23 -5.00
C PRO A 147 -16.66 3.79 -5.26
N LEU A 148 -17.86 3.62 -5.81
CA LEU A 148 -18.44 2.29 -6.10
C LEU A 148 -18.04 1.78 -7.48
N ARG A 149 -17.29 2.54 -8.25
CA ARG A 149 -16.82 2.15 -9.57
C ARG A 149 -15.43 1.56 -9.52
N SER A 150 -15.29 0.26 -9.81
CA SER A 150 -14.01 -0.40 -10.02
C SER A 150 -13.29 0.12 -11.27
N SER A 151 -11.97 0.18 -11.24
CA SER A 151 -11.17 0.69 -12.38
C SER A 151 -9.69 0.37 -12.24
N ARG A 152 -8.96 0.40 -13.36
CA ARG A 152 -7.50 0.47 -13.33
C ARG A 152 -7.02 1.78 -12.71
N VAL A 153 -5.99 1.69 -11.89
CA VAL A 153 -5.42 2.81 -11.14
C VAL A 153 -3.90 2.81 -11.23
N THR A 154 -3.26 3.86 -10.73
CA THR A 154 -1.80 4.05 -10.78
C THR A 154 -1.14 4.07 -9.42
N THR A 155 -1.90 3.88 -8.38
CA THR A 155 -1.50 3.75 -6.98
C THR A 155 -2.55 2.92 -6.25
N PHE A 156 -2.29 2.57 -5.00
CA PHE A 156 -3.19 1.79 -4.15
C PHE A 156 -3.15 2.31 -2.71
N LEU A 157 -4.02 1.78 -1.86
CA LEU A 157 -4.10 2.14 -0.45
C LEU A 157 -3.26 1.16 0.39
N GLY A 158 -2.45 1.68 1.29
CA GLY A 158 -1.49 0.88 2.05
C GLY A 158 -2.12 -0.20 2.93
N GLY A 159 -3.15 0.16 3.70
CA GLY A 159 -3.78 -0.74 4.69
C GLY A 159 -5.05 -1.45 4.20
N ALA A 160 -5.30 -1.48 2.88
CA ALA A 160 -6.47 -2.12 2.28
C ALA A 160 -6.15 -2.58 0.86
N ASN A 161 -5.33 -3.62 0.74
CA ASN A 161 -4.90 -4.09 -0.58
C ASN A 161 -4.47 -5.56 -0.57
N ALA A 162 -4.36 -6.12 -1.77
CA ALA A 162 -3.76 -7.42 -2.03
C ALA A 162 -2.69 -7.29 -3.12
N VAL A 163 -1.53 -7.91 -2.91
CA VAL A 163 -0.39 -7.85 -3.82
C VAL A 163 0.04 -9.26 -4.19
N ARG A 164 0.14 -9.55 -5.50
CA ARG A 164 0.76 -10.79 -5.99
C ARG A 164 2.22 -10.81 -5.57
N THR A 165 2.67 -11.87 -4.92
CA THR A 165 4.05 -11.97 -4.37
C THR A 165 5.13 -11.89 -5.44
N ARG A 166 4.84 -12.34 -6.66
CA ARG A 166 5.74 -12.17 -7.81
C ARG A 166 6.09 -10.70 -8.10
N VAL A 167 5.24 -9.74 -7.70
CA VAL A 167 5.58 -8.31 -7.79
C VAL A 167 6.80 -8.02 -6.93
N PHE A 168 6.83 -8.46 -5.67
CA PHE A 168 7.98 -8.25 -4.77
C PHE A 168 9.24 -8.96 -5.27
N GLN A 169 9.09 -10.17 -5.79
CA GLN A 169 10.21 -10.94 -6.34
C GLN A 169 10.83 -10.23 -7.56
N GLU A 170 10.02 -9.59 -8.40
CA GLU A 170 10.49 -8.92 -9.64
C GLU A 170 11.02 -7.51 -9.38
N VAL A 171 10.31 -6.71 -8.58
CA VAL A 171 10.66 -5.28 -8.42
C VAL A 171 11.25 -4.93 -7.06
N GLY A 172 11.27 -5.88 -6.12
CA GLY A 172 11.69 -5.71 -4.73
C GLY A 172 10.57 -5.22 -3.81
N GLY A 173 10.80 -5.31 -2.51
CA GLY A 173 9.86 -4.91 -1.45
C GLY A 173 9.56 -3.40 -1.41
N LEU A 174 8.92 -2.98 -0.34
CA LEU A 174 8.64 -1.57 -0.05
C LEU A 174 9.95 -0.80 0.30
N PRO A 175 10.06 0.49 0.00
CA PRO A 175 11.25 1.28 0.32
C PRO A 175 11.34 1.56 1.82
N ALA A 176 12.05 0.72 2.59
CA ALA A 176 12.14 0.81 4.05
C ALA A 176 12.59 2.20 4.54
N ASP A 177 13.56 2.83 3.84
CA ASP A 177 14.08 4.15 4.20
C ASP A 177 13.00 5.26 4.19
N PHE A 178 11.86 5.03 3.51
CA PHE A 178 10.77 6.00 3.51
C PHE A 178 10.14 6.16 4.88
N PHE A 179 10.12 5.12 5.68
CA PHE A 179 9.56 5.06 7.01
C PHE A 179 8.03 5.29 7.03
N TYR A 180 7.55 6.33 6.35
CA TYR A 180 6.14 6.72 6.30
C TYR A 180 5.83 7.55 5.05
N ALA A 181 4.74 7.22 4.36
CA ALA A 181 4.19 7.89 3.17
C ALA A 181 4.99 7.72 1.87
N HIS A 182 4.27 7.56 0.78
CA HIS A 182 4.72 7.36 -0.61
C HIS A 182 5.33 5.98 -0.93
N GLU A 183 5.42 5.07 0.01
CA GLU A 183 5.90 3.69 -0.21
C GLU A 183 5.02 2.94 -1.20
N GLU A 184 3.70 3.12 -1.12
CA GLU A 184 2.75 2.51 -2.06
C GLU A 184 2.93 3.07 -3.47
N THR A 185 3.19 4.38 -3.57
CA THR A 185 3.41 5.00 -4.87
C THR A 185 4.72 4.53 -5.50
N ASP A 186 5.78 4.36 -4.69
CA ASP A 186 7.07 3.81 -5.16
C ASP A 186 6.89 2.38 -5.70
N LEU A 187 6.25 1.51 -4.92
CA LEU A 187 5.97 0.13 -5.34
C LEU A 187 5.06 0.09 -6.59
N ALA A 188 3.98 0.89 -6.60
CA ALA A 188 3.05 0.98 -7.72
C ALA A 188 3.75 1.38 -9.03
N TRP A 189 4.63 2.39 -8.99
CA TRP A 189 5.34 2.84 -10.18
C TRP A 189 6.33 1.79 -10.70
N ARG A 190 7.03 1.10 -9.80
CA ARG A 190 7.93 -0.01 -10.17
C ARG A 190 7.15 -1.19 -10.76
N ALA A 191 6.03 -1.57 -10.15
CA ALA A 191 5.18 -2.64 -10.64
C ALA A 191 4.58 -2.32 -12.03
N LEU A 192 4.06 -1.09 -12.22
CA LEU A 192 3.53 -0.64 -13.51
C LEU A 192 4.62 -0.59 -14.60
N ASP A 193 5.86 -0.24 -14.24
CA ASP A 193 6.98 -0.24 -15.20
C ASP A 193 7.41 -1.67 -15.56
N ALA A 194 7.29 -2.64 -14.66
CA ALA A 194 7.48 -4.04 -14.93
C ALA A 194 6.35 -4.69 -15.76
N GLY A 195 5.25 -3.96 -15.96
CA GLY A 195 4.13 -4.41 -16.81
C GLY A 195 2.92 -4.91 -16.03
N TRP A 196 2.99 -4.94 -14.71
CA TRP A 196 1.87 -5.32 -13.85
C TRP A 196 0.69 -4.36 -13.99
N ARG A 197 -0.51 -4.82 -13.60
CA ARG A 197 -1.73 -4.01 -13.53
C ARG A 197 -2.07 -3.75 -12.08
N ILE A 198 -2.67 -2.60 -11.83
CA ILE A 198 -3.20 -2.22 -10.51
C ILE A 198 -4.66 -1.87 -10.71
N GLU A 199 -5.52 -2.45 -9.89
CA GLU A 199 -6.96 -2.21 -9.94
C GLU A 199 -7.49 -1.77 -8.58
N TYR A 200 -8.41 -0.83 -8.62
CA TYR A 200 -9.30 -0.52 -7.51
C TYR A 200 -10.56 -1.35 -7.69
N ARG A 201 -10.90 -2.16 -6.69
CA ARG A 201 -12.07 -3.02 -6.65
C ARG A 201 -13.03 -2.49 -5.59
N ALA A 202 -14.15 -1.94 -6.05
CA ALA A 202 -15.15 -1.33 -5.18
C ALA A 202 -16.00 -2.37 -4.43
N ASP A 203 -16.06 -3.58 -4.94
CA ASP A 203 -16.71 -4.75 -4.36
C ASP A 203 -15.89 -5.40 -3.23
N LEU A 204 -14.58 -5.22 -3.21
CA LEU A 204 -13.71 -5.65 -2.10
C LEU A 204 -13.67 -4.55 -1.04
N VAL A 205 -14.36 -4.77 0.07
CA VAL A 205 -14.54 -3.75 1.11
C VAL A 205 -13.72 -4.06 2.34
N LEU A 206 -12.99 -3.05 2.83
CA LEU A 206 -12.47 -3.02 4.18
C LEU A 206 -13.18 -1.91 4.95
N HIS A 207 -13.80 -2.24 6.08
CA HIS A 207 -14.26 -1.25 7.03
C HIS A 207 -13.08 -0.69 7.82
N HIS A 208 -13.00 0.62 7.90
CA HIS A 208 -11.97 1.30 8.69
C HIS A 208 -12.57 2.59 9.27
N PRO A 209 -12.42 2.84 10.57
CA PRO A 209 -12.98 4.04 11.20
C PRO A 209 -12.49 5.33 10.54
N THR A 210 -13.41 6.27 10.40
CA THR A 210 -13.07 7.61 9.90
C THR A 210 -12.33 8.40 10.97
N THR A 211 -11.00 8.36 10.96
CA THR A 211 -10.17 9.19 11.83
C THR A 211 -9.67 10.43 11.12
N ALA A 212 -9.63 11.56 11.83
CA ALA A 212 -8.96 12.75 11.32
C ALA A 212 -7.44 12.50 11.32
N PRO A 213 -6.74 12.69 10.18
CA PRO A 213 -5.30 12.51 10.16
C PRO A 213 -4.63 13.50 11.10
N SER A 214 -3.93 13.03 12.13
CA SER A 214 -3.08 13.88 12.96
C SER A 214 -1.84 14.28 12.15
N ARG A 215 -1.87 15.47 11.55
CA ARG A 215 -0.78 15.97 10.70
C ARG A 215 0.22 16.77 11.54
N HIS A 216 1.08 16.07 12.27
CA HIS A 216 2.19 16.69 13.00
C HIS A 216 3.30 17.18 12.06
N ALA A 217 4.20 18.03 12.57
CA ALA A 217 5.35 18.56 11.81
C ALA A 217 6.21 17.44 11.18
N VAL A 218 6.35 16.30 11.87
CA VAL A 218 7.07 15.11 11.38
C VAL A 218 6.41 14.56 10.09
N TYR A 219 5.07 14.49 10.04
CA TYR A 219 4.34 14.09 8.85
C TYR A 219 4.70 14.97 7.64
N HIS A 220 4.64 16.30 7.79
CA HIS A 220 4.92 17.22 6.68
C HIS A 220 6.36 17.10 6.19
N ARG A 221 7.33 16.93 7.12
CA ARG A 221 8.74 16.72 6.79
C ARG A 221 8.95 15.42 6.00
N MET A 222 8.41 14.29 6.48
CA MET A 222 8.58 12.99 5.83
C MET A 222 7.91 12.96 4.45
N VAL A 223 6.70 13.47 4.32
CA VAL A 223 6.00 13.55 3.03
C VAL A 223 6.81 14.35 2.01
N ALA A 224 7.42 15.48 2.41
CA ALA A 224 8.24 16.29 1.50
C ALA A 224 9.53 15.58 1.10
N ARG A 225 10.25 15.00 2.08
CA ARG A 225 11.47 14.22 1.84
C ARG A 225 11.22 13.05 0.88
N ASN A 226 10.22 12.25 1.19
CA ASN A 226 9.92 11.05 0.42
C ASN A 226 9.39 11.38 -0.98
N ARG A 227 8.76 12.53 -1.15
CA ARG A 227 8.34 13.02 -2.46
C ARG A 227 9.55 13.34 -3.35
N VAL A 228 10.60 13.96 -2.79
CA VAL A 228 11.86 14.18 -3.50
C VAL A 228 12.53 12.83 -3.82
N TRP A 229 12.59 11.93 -2.86
CA TRP A 229 13.14 10.59 -3.06
C TRP A 229 12.38 9.79 -4.12
N LEU A 230 11.04 9.80 -4.07
CA LEU A 230 10.18 9.16 -5.07
C LEU A 230 10.49 9.65 -6.49
N ALA A 231 10.60 10.99 -6.65
CA ALA A 231 10.94 11.59 -7.94
C ALA A 231 12.34 11.18 -8.41
N ARG A 232 13.35 11.29 -7.52
CA ARG A 232 14.74 10.94 -7.83
C ARG A 232 14.92 9.47 -8.15
N ARG A 233 14.16 8.58 -7.52
CA ARG A 233 14.21 7.12 -7.75
C ARG A 233 13.56 6.71 -9.06
N ASN A 234 12.36 7.22 -9.32
CA ASN A 234 11.45 6.60 -10.28
C ASN A 234 11.16 7.45 -11.53
N LEU A 235 11.43 8.76 -11.52
CA LEU A 235 11.09 9.58 -12.68
C LEU A 235 12.26 9.73 -13.67
N PRO A 236 11.97 9.77 -14.99
CA PRO A 236 12.89 10.31 -15.98
C PRO A 236 13.36 11.71 -15.58
N LEU A 237 14.64 12.03 -15.84
CA LEU A 237 15.25 13.30 -15.42
C LEU A 237 14.42 14.55 -15.74
N PRO A 238 13.86 14.71 -16.95
CA PRO A 238 13.09 15.91 -17.30
C PRO A 238 11.81 16.09 -16.49
N LEU A 239 11.24 14.99 -15.93
CA LEU A 239 10.00 15.04 -15.14
C LEU A 239 10.24 15.39 -13.68
N ILE A 240 11.46 15.25 -13.16
CA ILE A 240 11.77 15.53 -11.75
C ILE A 240 11.45 16.99 -11.39
N PRO A 241 12.01 18.00 -12.07
CA PRO A 241 11.73 19.39 -11.73
C PRO A 241 10.25 19.75 -11.90
N LEU A 242 9.60 19.23 -12.94
CA LEU A 242 8.17 19.47 -13.17
C LEU A 242 7.32 18.89 -12.02
N TYR A 243 7.55 17.63 -11.64
CA TYR A 243 6.87 16.98 -10.53
C TYR A 243 7.04 17.75 -9.22
N LEU A 244 8.27 18.12 -8.89
CA LEU A 244 8.58 18.82 -7.64
C LEU A 244 8.00 20.23 -7.61
N LEU A 245 8.00 20.94 -8.74
CA LEU A 245 7.39 22.27 -8.86
C LEU A 245 5.87 22.20 -8.67
N VAL A 246 5.18 21.25 -9.33
CA VAL A 246 3.73 21.06 -9.16
C VAL A 246 3.39 20.84 -7.69
N TRP A 247 4.13 19.97 -7.01
CA TRP A 247 3.84 19.68 -5.60
C TRP A 247 4.25 20.78 -4.64
N LEU A 248 5.28 21.55 -4.96
CA LEU A 248 5.62 22.77 -4.24
C LEU A 248 4.46 23.77 -4.29
N LEU A 249 3.98 24.08 -5.50
CA LEU A 249 2.87 25.02 -5.69
C LEU A 249 1.58 24.54 -5.00
N LEU A 250 1.25 23.26 -5.15
CA LEU A 250 0.08 22.67 -4.48
C LEU A 250 0.21 22.70 -2.95
N THR A 251 1.40 22.50 -2.41
CA THR A 251 1.63 22.55 -0.95
C THR A 251 1.48 23.97 -0.44
N VAL A 252 2.13 24.94 -1.07
CA VAL A 252 2.02 26.36 -0.69
C VAL A 252 0.57 26.83 -0.76
N ALA A 253 -0.17 26.47 -1.83
CA ALA A 253 -1.56 26.88 -1.99
C ALA A 253 -2.52 26.26 -0.96
N ARG A 254 -2.21 25.05 -0.45
CA ARG A 254 -3.13 24.30 0.44
C ARG A 254 -2.76 24.37 1.92
N THR A 255 -1.51 24.66 2.25
CA THR A 255 -1.01 24.65 3.63
C THR A 255 -1.02 26.07 4.20
N ARG A 256 -1.90 26.30 5.18
CA ARG A 256 -2.05 27.62 5.82
C ARG A 256 -1.15 27.80 7.05
N SER A 257 -0.62 26.74 7.62
CA SER A 257 0.24 26.78 8.82
C SER A 257 1.69 27.06 8.44
N PRO A 258 2.30 28.18 8.91
CA PRO A 258 3.72 28.45 8.68
C PRO A 258 4.65 27.35 9.24
N ALA A 259 4.30 26.77 10.39
CA ALA A 259 5.06 25.69 10.99
C ALA A 259 5.07 24.43 10.12
N ALA A 260 3.90 24.06 9.53
CA ALA A 260 3.77 22.94 8.60
C ALA A 260 4.57 23.20 7.31
N LEU A 261 4.51 24.41 6.76
CA LEU A 261 5.33 24.79 5.60
C LEU A 261 6.82 24.73 5.92
N GLY A 262 7.26 25.27 7.07
CA GLY A 262 8.65 25.19 7.50
C GLY A 262 9.14 23.75 7.67
N ALA A 263 8.31 22.85 8.22
CA ALA A 263 8.61 21.43 8.32
C ALA A 263 8.70 20.78 6.92
N TRP A 264 7.79 21.14 6.02
CA TRP A 264 7.79 20.65 4.64
C TRP A 264 9.05 21.07 3.89
N PHE A 265 9.45 22.35 3.97
CA PHE A 265 10.68 22.84 3.32
C PHE A 265 11.93 22.16 3.86
N ARG A 266 12.01 21.91 5.19
CA ARG A 266 13.11 21.13 5.77
C ARG A 266 13.18 19.73 5.18
N GLY A 267 12.05 19.03 5.08
CA GLY A 267 11.98 17.72 4.44
C GLY A 267 12.34 17.74 2.96
N PHE A 268 11.91 18.77 2.22
CA PHE A 268 12.27 18.94 0.82
C PHE A 268 13.79 19.07 0.61
N VAL A 269 14.45 19.91 1.42
CA VAL A 269 15.92 20.08 1.39
C VAL A 269 16.61 18.78 1.81
N GLU A 270 16.12 18.12 2.86
CA GLU A 270 16.64 16.81 3.31
C GLU A 270 16.57 15.78 2.18
N GLY A 271 15.47 15.69 1.45
CA GLY A 271 15.31 14.77 0.33
C GLY A 271 16.32 14.98 -0.81
N TRP A 272 16.83 16.20 -0.98
CA TRP A 272 17.92 16.48 -1.93
C TRP A 272 19.30 16.12 -1.36
N ARG A 273 19.54 16.32 -0.08
CA ARG A 273 20.83 16.14 0.57
C ARG A 273 21.13 14.71 0.99
N THR A 274 20.10 13.88 1.11
CA THR A 274 20.23 12.50 1.58
C THR A 274 20.13 11.48 0.45
N PRO A 275 20.75 10.31 0.59
CA PRO A 275 20.59 9.21 -0.34
C PRO A 275 19.13 8.77 -0.44
N CYS A 276 18.65 8.53 -1.65
CA CYS A 276 17.27 8.09 -1.90
C CYS A 276 17.17 6.59 -2.23
N GLY A 277 18.27 5.84 -2.06
CA GLY A 277 18.36 4.46 -2.51
C GLY A 277 18.59 4.33 -4.02
N ARG A 278 18.40 3.14 -4.55
CA ARG A 278 18.71 2.83 -5.95
C ARG A 278 17.77 3.56 -6.91
N ARG A 279 18.35 4.30 -7.86
CA ARG A 279 17.61 4.95 -8.95
C ARG A 279 17.27 3.93 -10.04
N ARG A 280 15.98 3.79 -10.38
CA ARG A 280 15.45 2.99 -11.49
C ARG A 280 14.32 3.77 -12.17
N PRO A 281 14.63 4.75 -13.05
CA PRO A 281 13.62 5.59 -13.66
C PRO A 281 12.70 4.75 -14.54
N MET A 282 11.40 4.99 -14.42
CA MET A 282 10.41 4.33 -15.28
C MET A 282 10.61 4.70 -16.74
N ARG A 283 10.26 3.80 -17.62
CA ARG A 283 10.33 4.02 -19.08
C ARG A 283 9.26 5.01 -19.54
N TRP A 284 9.52 5.73 -20.60
CA TRP A 284 8.58 6.69 -21.17
C TRP A 284 7.22 6.06 -21.54
N ARG A 285 7.21 4.80 -21.98
CA ARG A 285 5.96 4.06 -22.20
C ARG A 285 5.11 3.96 -20.92
N THR A 286 5.75 3.86 -19.76
CA THR A 286 5.06 3.83 -18.46
C THR A 286 4.53 5.20 -18.10
N VAL A 287 5.27 6.28 -18.35
CA VAL A 287 4.78 7.66 -18.22
C VAL A 287 3.49 7.86 -19.02
N TRP A 288 3.48 7.42 -20.28
CA TRP A 288 2.29 7.50 -21.14
C TRP A 288 1.15 6.61 -20.64
N ARG A 289 1.45 5.41 -20.12
CA ARG A 289 0.45 4.53 -19.52
C ARG A 289 -0.22 5.18 -18.32
N LEU A 290 0.56 5.76 -17.39
CA LEU A 290 0.05 6.48 -16.22
C LEU A 290 -0.82 7.68 -16.64
N THR A 291 -0.39 8.43 -17.64
CA THR A 291 -1.14 9.57 -18.17
C THR A 291 -2.49 9.14 -18.76
N ARG A 292 -2.53 8.06 -19.56
CA ARG A 292 -3.77 7.49 -20.10
C ARG A 292 -4.72 6.95 -19.04
N LEU A 293 -4.19 6.47 -17.92
CA LEU A 293 -4.99 6.07 -16.75
C LEU A 293 -5.49 7.27 -15.92
N GLY A 294 -5.26 8.50 -16.39
CA GLY A 294 -5.78 9.72 -15.79
C GLY A 294 -4.97 10.28 -14.63
N ARG A 295 -3.79 9.72 -14.34
CA ARG A 295 -2.89 10.24 -13.31
C ARG A 295 -1.45 10.27 -13.83
N PRO A 296 -1.07 11.31 -14.59
CA PRO A 296 0.30 11.45 -15.03
C PRO A 296 1.26 11.53 -13.83
N PRO A 297 2.49 10.99 -13.94
CA PRO A 297 3.41 10.91 -12.81
C PRO A 297 4.05 12.25 -12.44
N VAL A 298 3.32 13.33 -12.61
CA VAL A 298 3.66 14.70 -12.20
C VAL A 298 2.64 15.28 -11.22
N ILE A 299 1.57 14.52 -10.92
CA ILE A 299 0.49 14.91 -9.99
C ILE A 299 0.24 13.78 -8.98
#